data_29ecb1ec5179b49b9cfefa3ac9cef7e9
#
_entry.id   29ecb1ec5179b49b9cfefa3ac9cef7e9
#
_cell.length_a   1.000
_cell.length_b   1.000
_cell.length_c   1.000
_cell.angle_alpha   90.00
_cell.angle_beta   90.00
_cell.angle_gamma   90.00
#
_symmetry.space_group_name_H-M   'P 1'
#
loop_
_entity.id
_entity.type
_entity.pdbx_description
1 polymer ?
#
loop_
_entity_poly.entity_id
_entity_poly.type
_entity_poly.pdbx_seq_one_letter_code
_entity_poly.pdbx_strand_id
1 'polypeptide(L)'
;RLRIADMADGIYQNEIQIEGVDGPLTLACSIEITGDTMSVDFTGTDPCVRRGINVPFCYTRAMVLYSMKCLTVPELPNNGGSVVPITVTAPTGCLLDAQPPSATGARHMIGHFVSPLVFGALAAAVPDSIQADCGMMDLMTFQGKHRDGHDVSTIYFASGGFGALAGMDGAETTPGPSNMAVVPVEVWETLTSTSIEHKALLPNSGGAGEFRGGLGQEVVIRNDSGHLMTVFCMANRTEFPPLGLMGGAPGQAREHRVNDVTVDPKGHYELAPGDRITLIEAGGGGFGDPKDRAQTAINADLAEGFITPDGLD
;
A
#
# COMPACT_ATOMS: atom_id res chain seq x y z
N ARG A 1 21.06 15.06 -10.24
CA ARG A 1 22.15 14.53 -11.06
C ARG A 1 23.27 13.92 -10.22
N LEU A 2 23.85 14.66 -9.25
CA LEU A 2 24.93 14.12 -8.41
C LEU A 2 24.53 12.82 -7.72
N ARG A 3 23.35 12.76 -7.12
CA ARG A 3 22.85 11.53 -6.44
C ARG A 3 22.60 10.37 -7.40
N ILE A 4 22.23 10.65 -8.64
CA ILE A 4 22.10 9.59 -9.66
C ILE A 4 23.50 9.11 -10.08
N ALA A 5 24.46 10.02 -10.26
CA ALA A 5 25.84 9.68 -10.59
C ALA A 5 26.58 8.88 -9.49
N ASP A 6 26.09 8.92 -8.25
CA ASP A 6 26.62 8.09 -7.15
C ASP A 6 26.11 6.63 -7.24
N MET A 7 25.09 6.34 -8.05
CA MET A 7 24.58 4.98 -8.29
C MET A 7 25.38 4.30 -9.39
N ALA A 8 25.49 2.98 -9.33
CA ALA A 8 26.18 2.23 -10.37
C ALA A 8 25.38 2.27 -11.69
N ASP A 9 26.08 2.53 -12.81
CA ASP A 9 25.51 2.39 -14.16
C ASP A 9 25.02 0.95 -14.38
N GLY A 10 23.88 0.79 -15.04
CA GLY A 10 23.33 -0.52 -15.31
C GLY A 10 21.85 -0.54 -15.62
N ILE A 11 21.33 -1.73 -15.86
CA ILE A 11 19.91 -1.99 -16.08
C ILE A 11 19.38 -2.80 -14.90
N TYR A 12 18.37 -2.27 -14.23
CA TYR A 12 17.74 -2.82 -13.05
C TYR A 12 16.29 -3.15 -13.38
N GLN A 13 15.85 -4.37 -13.11
CA GLN A 13 14.54 -4.85 -13.53
C GLN A 13 13.77 -5.42 -12.35
N ASN A 14 12.45 -5.24 -12.38
CA ASN A 14 11.54 -5.87 -11.43
C ASN A 14 10.19 -6.15 -12.09
N GLU A 15 9.52 -7.18 -11.60
CA GLU A 15 8.18 -7.56 -11.99
C GLU A 15 7.42 -7.97 -10.74
N ILE A 16 6.18 -7.52 -10.61
CA ILE A 16 5.30 -7.89 -9.51
C ILE A 16 3.95 -8.32 -10.04
N GLN A 17 3.32 -9.26 -9.35
CA GLN A 17 1.93 -9.59 -9.53
C GLN A 17 1.08 -8.86 -8.49
N ILE A 18 -0.08 -8.40 -8.92
CA ILE A 18 -1.04 -7.68 -8.10
C ILE A 18 -2.45 -8.21 -8.35
N GLU A 19 -3.35 -7.95 -7.41
CA GLU A 19 -4.76 -8.33 -7.58
C GLU A 19 -5.45 -7.43 -8.60
N GLY A 20 -5.93 -8.02 -9.71
CA GLY A 20 -6.96 -7.42 -10.53
C GLY A 20 -8.37 -7.68 -9.97
N VAL A 21 -9.40 -7.26 -10.68
CA VAL A 21 -10.81 -7.59 -10.36
C VAL A 21 -11.21 -8.92 -10.98
N ASP A 22 -10.66 -9.24 -12.15
CA ASP A 22 -11.02 -10.44 -12.92
C ASP A 22 -9.86 -11.48 -12.93
N GLY A 23 -8.84 -11.31 -12.10
CA GLY A 23 -7.65 -12.16 -11.96
C GLY A 23 -6.37 -11.36 -11.75
N PRO A 24 -5.23 -12.05 -11.53
CA PRO A 24 -3.94 -11.38 -11.33
C PRO A 24 -3.53 -10.53 -12.53
N LEU A 25 -2.80 -9.46 -12.25
CA LEU A 25 -2.23 -8.54 -13.23
C LEU A 25 -0.73 -8.40 -12.99
N THR A 26 0.03 -8.24 -14.05
CA THR A 26 1.48 -8.06 -14.01
C THR A 26 1.86 -6.61 -14.24
N LEU A 27 2.71 -6.09 -13.36
CA LEU A 27 3.42 -4.82 -13.56
C LEU A 27 4.91 -5.11 -13.69
N ALA A 28 5.54 -4.59 -14.74
CA ALA A 28 6.97 -4.74 -14.98
C ALA A 28 7.64 -3.38 -15.16
N CYS A 29 8.88 -3.24 -14.72
CA CYS A 29 9.71 -2.09 -15.04
C CYS A 29 11.17 -2.47 -15.31
N SER A 30 11.80 -1.68 -16.19
CA SER A 30 13.23 -1.68 -16.42
C SER A 30 13.76 -0.26 -16.19
N ILE A 31 14.79 -0.12 -15.37
CA ILE A 31 15.40 1.16 -15.02
C ILE A 31 16.84 1.14 -15.48
N GLU A 32 17.18 2.02 -16.41
CA GLU A 32 18.55 2.20 -16.89
C GLU A 32 19.16 3.44 -16.24
N ILE A 33 20.31 3.27 -15.60
CA ILE A 33 21.12 4.34 -15.05
C ILE A 33 22.35 4.51 -15.96
N THR A 34 22.56 5.71 -16.47
CA THR A 34 23.72 6.05 -17.29
C THR A 34 24.24 7.43 -16.89
N GLY A 35 25.40 7.44 -16.24
CA GLY A 35 26.03 8.64 -15.72
C GLY A 35 25.14 9.38 -14.71
N ASP A 36 24.62 10.55 -15.07
CA ASP A 36 23.81 11.40 -14.21
C ASP A 36 22.31 11.43 -14.61
N THR A 37 21.87 10.44 -15.41
CA THR A 37 20.51 10.32 -15.92
C THR A 37 19.93 8.94 -15.68
N MET A 38 18.60 8.87 -15.63
CA MET A 38 17.86 7.64 -15.40
C MET A 38 16.67 7.55 -16.35
N SER A 39 16.44 6.38 -16.94
CA SER A 39 15.23 6.08 -17.70
C SER A 39 14.47 4.92 -17.07
N VAL A 40 13.16 5.07 -16.95
CA VAL A 40 12.24 4.06 -16.42
C VAL A 40 11.27 3.67 -17.52
N ASP A 41 11.26 2.41 -17.90
CA ASP A 41 10.36 1.84 -18.91
C ASP A 41 9.49 0.75 -18.32
N PHE A 42 8.18 0.79 -18.61
CA PHE A 42 7.18 -0.15 -18.14
C PHE A 42 6.76 -1.20 -19.18
N THR A 43 7.61 -1.45 -20.17
CA THR A 43 7.39 -2.53 -21.13
C THR A 43 7.32 -3.89 -20.40
N GLY A 44 6.29 -4.69 -20.72
CA GLY A 44 5.99 -5.93 -20.01
C GLY A 44 4.80 -5.81 -19.04
N THR A 45 4.35 -4.60 -18.74
CA THR A 45 3.11 -4.37 -17.98
C THR A 45 1.88 -4.78 -18.79
N ASP A 46 0.93 -5.44 -18.14
CA ASP A 46 -0.32 -5.91 -18.75
C ASP A 46 -1.13 -4.79 -19.42
N PRO A 47 -1.94 -5.12 -20.45
CA PRO A 47 -2.85 -4.18 -21.08
C PRO A 47 -3.92 -3.63 -20.13
N CYS A 48 -4.53 -2.49 -20.47
CA CYS A 48 -5.69 -1.96 -19.78
C CYS A 48 -6.84 -2.98 -19.70
N VAL A 49 -7.53 -2.98 -18.56
CA VAL A 49 -8.69 -3.82 -18.28
C VAL A 49 -9.99 -3.04 -18.38
N ARG A 50 -11.13 -3.74 -18.50
CA ARG A 50 -12.48 -3.13 -18.55
C ARG A 50 -12.98 -2.64 -17.19
N ARG A 51 -12.09 -2.43 -16.23
CA ARG A 51 -12.39 -1.97 -14.86
C ARG A 51 -11.82 -0.58 -14.64
N GLY A 52 -12.32 0.12 -13.63
CA GLY A 52 -11.92 1.50 -13.32
C GLY A 52 -10.55 1.67 -12.70
N ILE A 53 -9.70 0.65 -12.74
CA ILE A 53 -8.40 0.58 -12.04
C ILE A 53 -7.20 1.01 -12.89
N ASN A 54 -7.39 1.25 -14.19
CA ASN A 54 -6.31 1.68 -15.08
C ASN A 54 -5.73 3.03 -14.66
N VAL A 55 -4.44 3.25 -14.94
CA VAL A 55 -3.69 4.41 -14.48
C VAL A 55 -3.32 5.31 -15.66
N PRO A 56 -3.72 6.59 -15.67
CA PRO A 56 -3.27 7.53 -16.67
C PRO A 56 -1.78 7.83 -16.48
N PHE A 57 -1.05 8.01 -17.57
CA PHE A 57 0.42 8.17 -17.56
C PHE A 57 0.94 9.27 -16.62
N CYS A 58 0.20 10.37 -16.48
CA CYS A 58 0.58 11.44 -15.55
C CYS A 58 0.67 10.96 -14.10
N TYR A 59 -0.20 10.02 -13.67
CA TYR A 59 -0.15 9.41 -12.35
C TYR A 59 1.05 8.46 -12.23
N THR A 60 1.25 7.58 -13.20
CA THR A 60 2.43 6.69 -13.27
C THR A 60 3.73 7.47 -13.14
N ARG A 61 3.87 8.53 -13.97
CA ARG A 61 5.03 9.41 -13.91
C ARG A 61 5.20 10.07 -12.53
N ALA A 62 4.12 10.52 -11.92
CA ALA A 62 4.17 11.13 -10.59
C ALA A 62 4.67 10.14 -9.52
N MET A 63 4.22 8.88 -9.57
CA MET A 63 4.65 7.83 -8.63
C MET A 63 6.11 7.45 -8.82
N VAL A 64 6.61 7.37 -10.07
CA VAL A 64 8.04 7.19 -10.34
C VAL A 64 8.85 8.33 -9.74
N LEU A 65 8.45 9.56 -10.01
CA LEU A 65 9.16 10.75 -9.53
C LEU A 65 9.14 10.85 -7.99
N TYR A 66 8.05 10.44 -7.36
CA TYR A 66 7.98 10.29 -5.90
C TYR A 66 9.04 9.30 -5.41
N SER A 67 9.07 8.08 -5.97
CA SER A 67 10.01 7.03 -5.59
C SER A 67 11.46 7.48 -5.78
N MET A 68 11.77 8.04 -6.94
CA MET A 68 13.12 8.55 -7.23
C MET A 68 13.53 9.67 -6.27
N LYS A 69 12.59 10.53 -5.92
CA LYS A 69 12.87 11.62 -5.01
C LYS A 69 13.16 11.13 -3.60
N CYS A 70 12.43 10.13 -3.09
CA CYS A 70 12.71 9.50 -1.81
C CYS A 70 14.14 8.93 -1.76
N LEU A 71 14.60 8.33 -2.85
CA LEU A 71 15.93 7.72 -2.94
C LEU A 71 17.07 8.72 -3.19
N THR A 72 16.79 9.90 -3.74
CA THR A 72 17.85 10.81 -4.16
C THR A 72 17.92 12.10 -3.36
N VAL A 73 16.84 12.86 -3.32
CA VAL A 73 16.81 14.22 -2.75
C VAL A 73 15.50 14.52 -2.02
N PRO A 74 15.16 13.75 -0.96
CA PRO A 74 13.87 13.92 -0.25
C PRO A 74 13.71 15.33 0.34
N GLU A 75 14.81 15.99 0.68
CA GLU A 75 14.86 17.31 1.30
C GLU A 75 14.52 18.47 0.33
N LEU A 76 14.60 18.25 -0.99
CA LEU A 76 14.32 19.31 -1.96
C LEU A 76 12.82 19.48 -2.23
N PRO A 77 12.30 20.71 -2.37
CA PRO A 77 10.93 20.93 -2.83
C PRO A 77 10.68 20.36 -4.23
N ASN A 78 9.44 19.90 -4.48
CA ASN A 78 9.04 19.43 -5.80
C ASN A 78 9.01 20.59 -6.80
N ASN A 79 9.78 20.46 -7.89
CA ASN A 79 9.80 21.43 -9.00
C ASN A 79 10.21 20.76 -10.31
N GLY A 80 9.99 21.44 -11.44
CA GLY A 80 10.32 20.91 -12.76
C GLY A 80 11.81 20.60 -12.95
N GLY A 81 12.70 21.37 -12.31
CA GLY A 81 14.16 21.17 -12.42
C GLY A 81 14.65 19.88 -11.77
N SER A 82 14.03 19.48 -10.63
CA SER A 82 14.43 18.27 -9.89
C SER A 82 14.16 16.96 -10.66
N VAL A 83 13.29 16.99 -11.65
CA VAL A 83 12.87 15.79 -12.40
C VAL A 83 13.45 15.71 -13.81
N VAL A 84 14.21 16.72 -14.26
CA VAL A 84 14.83 16.77 -15.61
C VAL A 84 15.70 15.55 -15.92
N PRO A 85 16.50 15.00 -14.98
CA PRO A 85 17.36 13.86 -15.30
C PRO A 85 16.63 12.50 -15.37
N ILE A 86 15.31 12.48 -15.17
CA ILE A 86 14.52 11.23 -15.09
C ILE A 86 13.53 11.20 -16.27
N THR A 87 13.68 10.22 -17.14
CA THR A 87 12.72 9.94 -18.22
C THR A 87 11.84 8.75 -17.83
N VAL A 88 10.55 8.83 -18.11
CA VAL A 88 9.58 7.75 -17.85
C VAL A 88 8.83 7.44 -19.13
N THR A 89 8.72 6.16 -19.48
CA THR A 89 7.99 5.64 -20.64
C THR A 89 7.13 4.45 -20.25
N ALA A 90 6.02 4.28 -20.95
CA ALA A 90 5.14 3.10 -20.82
C ALA A 90 4.50 2.80 -22.17
N PRO A 91 4.23 1.51 -22.50
CA PRO A 91 3.49 1.17 -23.71
C PRO A 91 2.08 1.77 -23.69
N THR A 92 1.72 2.46 -24.76
CA THR A 92 0.38 3.06 -24.89
C THR A 92 -0.71 2.01 -24.77
N GLY A 93 -1.66 2.22 -23.87
CA GLY A 93 -2.77 1.30 -23.61
C GLY A 93 -2.44 0.16 -22.63
N CYS A 94 -1.26 0.15 -22.00
CA CYS A 94 -1.02 -0.70 -20.84
C CYS A 94 -1.69 -0.13 -19.58
N LEU A 95 -1.74 -0.93 -18.50
CA LEU A 95 -2.31 -0.52 -17.20
C LEU A 95 -1.77 0.80 -16.65
N LEU A 96 -0.52 1.14 -16.98
CA LEU A 96 0.19 2.31 -16.49
C LEU A 96 0.23 3.49 -17.49
N ASP A 97 -0.38 3.33 -18.68
CA ASP A 97 -0.60 4.40 -19.67
C ASP A 97 -1.98 4.27 -20.31
N ALA A 98 -3.01 4.37 -19.49
CA ALA A 98 -4.39 4.29 -19.92
C ALA A 98 -4.80 5.47 -20.81
N GLN A 99 -5.28 5.16 -22.00
CA GLN A 99 -5.79 6.14 -22.96
C GLN A 99 -7.32 6.22 -22.91
N PRO A 100 -7.94 7.37 -23.23
CA PRO A 100 -9.37 7.46 -23.40
C PRO A 100 -9.89 6.43 -24.43
N PRO A 101 -11.02 5.77 -24.19
CA PRO A 101 -12.01 5.97 -23.10
C PRO A 101 -11.81 5.07 -21.87
N SER A 102 -10.62 4.60 -21.57
CA SER A 102 -10.36 3.70 -20.44
C SER A 102 -10.83 4.30 -19.11
N ALA A 103 -11.49 3.49 -18.28
CA ALA A 103 -11.95 3.90 -16.97
C ALA A 103 -10.77 3.96 -15.95
N THR A 104 -10.64 5.08 -15.23
CA THR A 104 -9.53 5.38 -14.32
C THR A 104 -9.97 5.85 -12.93
N GLY A 105 -11.24 5.66 -12.54
CA GLY A 105 -11.81 6.16 -11.29
C GLY A 105 -11.10 5.64 -10.04
N ALA A 106 -10.72 4.37 -10.04
CA ALA A 106 -10.00 3.70 -8.96
C ALA A 106 -8.49 3.49 -9.26
N ARG A 107 -7.89 4.37 -10.03
CA ARG A 107 -6.47 4.29 -10.47
C ARG A 107 -5.45 4.10 -9.33
N HIS A 108 -5.79 4.52 -8.12
CA HIS A 108 -4.93 4.35 -6.94
C HIS A 108 -4.68 2.87 -6.62
N MET A 109 -5.63 1.99 -6.95
CA MET A 109 -5.51 0.55 -6.73
C MET A 109 -4.30 -0.07 -7.44
N ILE A 110 -3.97 0.42 -8.62
CA ILE A 110 -2.80 -0.02 -9.39
C ILE A 110 -1.63 0.96 -9.23
N GLY A 111 -1.90 2.25 -9.26
CA GLY A 111 -0.85 3.27 -9.29
C GLY A 111 0.04 3.30 -8.05
N HIS A 112 -0.46 2.89 -6.88
CA HIS A 112 0.37 2.80 -5.67
C HIS A 112 1.43 1.71 -5.76
N PHE A 113 1.23 0.67 -6.57
CA PHE A 113 2.21 -0.39 -6.79
C PHE A 113 3.43 0.05 -7.63
N VAL A 114 3.37 1.21 -8.28
CA VAL A 114 4.51 1.76 -9.02
C VAL A 114 5.71 2.01 -8.10
N SER A 115 5.48 2.48 -6.86
CA SER A 115 6.58 2.73 -5.92
C SER A 115 7.29 1.45 -5.48
N PRO A 116 6.62 0.40 -4.97
CA PRO A 116 7.30 -0.85 -4.63
C PRO A 116 7.92 -1.55 -5.85
N LEU A 117 7.31 -1.43 -7.04
CA LEU A 117 7.90 -1.93 -8.28
C LEU A 117 9.24 -1.27 -8.58
N VAL A 118 9.32 0.06 -8.49
CA VAL A 118 10.54 0.85 -8.70
C VAL A 118 11.56 0.58 -7.58
N PHE A 119 11.13 0.52 -6.32
CA PHE A 119 12.01 0.23 -5.20
C PHE A 119 12.62 -1.17 -5.33
N GLY A 120 11.83 -2.18 -5.66
CA GLY A 120 12.32 -3.53 -5.90
C GLY A 120 13.36 -3.61 -7.02
N ALA A 121 13.18 -2.87 -8.13
CA ALA A 121 14.17 -2.81 -9.20
C ALA A 121 15.49 -2.21 -8.72
N LEU A 122 15.46 -1.14 -7.92
CA LEU A 122 16.65 -0.43 -7.45
C LEU A 122 17.25 -1.01 -6.17
N ALA A 123 16.70 -2.08 -5.60
CA ALA A 123 17.17 -2.64 -4.33
C ALA A 123 18.67 -2.98 -4.34
N ALA A 124 19.18 -3.50 -5.46
CA ALA A 124 20.61 -3.78 -5.62
C ALA A 124 21.49 -2.53 -5.85
N ALA A 125 20.91 -1.46 -6.39
CA ALA A 125 21.65 -0.21 -6.69
C ALA A 125 21.81 0.68 -5.45
N VAL A 126 20.82 0.71 -4.57
CA VAL A 126 20.78 1.58 -3.39
C VAL A 126 20.29 0.85 -2.14
N PRO A 127 20.96 -0.26 -1.73
CA PRO A 127 20.48 -1.13 -0.65
C PRO A 127 20.26 -0.40 0.67
N ASP A 128 21.08 0.63 0.96
CA ASP A 128 21.02 1.38 2.22
C ASP A 128 19.91 2.45 2.26
N SER A 129 19.20 2.65 1.16
CA SER A 129 18.17 3.71 1.05
C SER A 129 16.82 3.20 0.58
N ILE A 130 16.72 1.89 0.32
CA ILE A 130 15.52 1.27 -0.24
C ILE A 130 14.53 0.90 0.85
N GLN A 131 13.25 0.93 0.51
CA GLN A 131 12.16 0.54 1.38
C GLN A 131 11.53 -0.77 0.91
N ALA A 132 11.24 -1.67 1.85
CA ALA A 132 10.39 -2.83 1.61
C ALA A 132 8.94 -2.40 1.32
N ASP A 133 8.13 -3.32 0.83
CA ASP A 133 6.79 -2.99 0.37
C ASP A 133 5.83 -2.68 1.54
N CYS A 134 4.80 -1.86 1.26
CA CYS A 134 3.85 -1.37 2.25
C CYS A 134 2.50 -2.10 2.17
N GLY A 135 1.81 -2.22 3.31
CA GLY A 135 0.43 -2.68 3.38
C GLY A 135 -0.58 -1.76 2.68
N MET A 136 -0.16 -0.54 2.35
CA MET A 136 -0.92 0.48 1.64
C MET A 136 -2.20 0.90 2.39
N MET A 137 -2.90 1.86 1.82
CA MET A 137 -4.23 2.23 2.31
C MET A 137 -5.28 1.23 1.87
N ASP A 138 -6.33 1.12 2.64
CA ASP A 138 -7.60 0.53 2.25
C ASP A 138 -8.69 1.59 2.18
N LEU A 139 -9.64 1.40 1.27
CA LEU A 139 -10.64 2.39 0.95
C LEU A 139 -12.00 1.72 0.83
N MET A 140 -12.92 2.12 1.72
CA MET A 140 -14.29 1.62 1.70
C MET A 140 -15.28 2.76 1.60
N THR A 141 -16.25 2.61 0.70
CA THR A 141 -17.35 3.57 0.59
C THR A 141 -18.54 3.07 1.39
N PHE A 142 -19.05 3.90 2.30
CA PHE A 142 -20.27 3.68 3.06
C PHE A 142 -21.40 4.54 2.50
N GLN A 143 -22.52 3.91 2.15
CA GLN A 143 -23.73 4.56 1.62
C GLN A 143 -24.96 4.09 2.36
N GLY A 144 -25.80 5.00 2.78
CA GLY A 144 -27.02 4.67 3.52
C GLY A 144 -27.69 5.90 4.11
N LYS A 145 -28.28 5.73 5.29
CA LYS A 145 -28.91 6.82 6.04
C LYS A 145 -28.34 6.93 7.45
N HIS A 146 -28.14 8.16 7.87
CA HIS A 146 -27.86 8.49 9.26
C HIS A 146 -29.13 8.24 10.13
N ARG A 147 -28.94 8.10 11.45
CA ARG A 147 -30.04 7.82 12.41
C ARG A 147 -31.15 8.87 12.40
N ASP A 148 -30.87 10.10 12.00
CA ASP A 148 -31.85 11.18 11.84
C ASP A 148 -32.49 11.24 10.46
N GLY A 149 -32.14 10.30 9.55
CA GLY A 149 -32.77 10.10 8.25
C GLY A 149 -32.12 10.77 7.06
N HIS A 150 -31.08 11.63 7.25
CA HIS A 150 -30.37 12.20 6.10
C HIS A 150 -29.49 11.16 5.39
N ASP A 151 -29.16 11.39 4.13
CA ASP A 151 -28.36 10.48 3.34
C ASP A 151 -26.88 10.57 3.74
N VAL A 152 -26.22 9.42 3.87
CA VAL A 152 -24.78 9.26 4.11
C VAL A 152 -24.15 8.69 2.85
N SER A 153 -23.09 9.34 2.37
CA SER A 153 -22.19 8.81 1.35
C SER A 153 -20.78 9.32 1.67
N THR A 154 -19.95 8.44 2.18
CA THR A 154 -18.60 8.81 2.64
C THR A 154 -17.62 7.65 2.47
N ILE A 155 -16.33 7.93 2.63
CA ILE A 155 -15.26 6.95 2.47
C ILE A 155 -14.54 6.79 3.80
N TYR A 156 -14.42 5.55 4.27
CA TYR A 156 -13.53 5.19 5.35
C TYR A 156 -12.16 4.83 4.79
N PHE A 157 -11.12 5.37 5.39
CA PHE A 157 -9.74 5.03 5.07
C PHE A 157 -9.12 4.25 6.23
N ALA A 158 -8.62 3.05 5.94
CA ALA A 158 -7.80 2.29 6.85
C ALA A 158 -6.36 2.20 6.31
N SER A 159 -5.42 1.89 7.19
CA SER A 159 -3.98 1.90 6.86
C SER A 159 -3.35 0.58 7.21
N GLY A 160 -2.63 0.01 6.25
CA GLY A 160 -1.67 -1.06 6.50
C GLY A 160 -0.36 -0.53 7.08
N GLY A 161 0.56 -1.44 7.40
CA GLY A 161 1.89 -1.12 7.92
C GLY A 161 2.83 -0.59 6.86
N PHE A 162 3.79 0.23 7.26
CA PHE A 162 4.86 0.74 6.39
C PHE A 162 5.95 -0.30 6.19
N GLY A 163 6.53 -0.41 5.02
CA GLY A 163 7.65 -1.30 4.77
C GLY A 163 8.90 -0.85 5.54
N ALA A 164 9.68 -1.81 6.05
CA ALA A 164 10.93 -1.52 6.72
C ALA A 164 11.98 -0.94 5.75
N LEU A 165 12.94 -0.22 6.31
CA LEU A 165 14.09 0.32 5.60
C LEU A 165 15.38 -0.21 6.21
N ALA A 166 16.50 -0.06 5.49
CA ALA A 166 17.80 -0.27 6.07
C ALA A 166 18.00 0.63 7.31
N GLY A 167 18.24 0.03 8.47
CA GLY A 167 18.46 0.74 9.73
C GLY A 167 17.20 1.16 10.49
N MET A 168 15.98 0.85 10.01
CA MET A 168 14.75 1.28 10.67
C MET A 168 13.58 0.33 10.44
N ASP A 169 12.90 -0.04 11.52
CA ASP A 169 11.63 -0.76 11.45
C ASP A 169 10.56 0.06 10.72
N GLY A 170 9.63 -0.62 10.07
CA GLY A 170 8.48 0.03 9.43
C GLY A 170 7.56 0.68 10.47
N ALA A 171 7.04 1.86 10.15
CA ALA A 171 6.08 2.55 10.99
C ALA A 171 4.72 1.84 11.00
N GLU A 172 4.09 1.79 12.18
CA GLU A 172 2.82 1.12 12.38
C GLU A 172 1.68 1.89 11.66
N THR A 173 0.76 1.19 11.04
CA THR A 173 -0.46 1.75 10.41
C THR A 173 -0.20 3.01 9.58
N THR A 174 0.94 3.08 8.91
CA THR A 174 1.35 4.22 8.08
C THR A 174 1.29 3.82 6.60
N PRO A 175 0.33 4.36 5.84
CA PRO A 175 0.11 3.93 4.47
C PRO A 175 1.10 4.61 3.52
N GLY A 176 2.06 3.87 2.99
CA GLY A 176 2.89 4.30 1.87
C GLY A 176 2.29 3.81 0.55
N PRO A 177 2.36 4.58 -0.52
CA PRO A 177 2.89 5.95 -0.67
C PRO A 177 1.86 7.07 -0.49
N SER A 178 0.61 6.78 -0.08
CA SER A 178 -0.50 7.73 -0.09
C SER A 178 -0.40 8.83 0.99
N ASN A 179 0.30 8.57 2.10
CA ASN A 179 0.46 9.51 3.23
C ASN A 179 -0.88 10.12 3.68
N MET A 180 -1.94 9.32 3.72
CA MET A 180 -3.25 9.79 4.15
C MET A 180 -3.33 9.91 5.68
N ALA A 181 -4.16 10.85 6.15
CA ALA A 181 -4.50 10.97 7.56
C ALA A 181 -5.73 10.11 7.90
N VAL A 182 -5.74 9.58 9.12
CA VAL A 182 -6.89 8.83 9.66
C VAL A 182 -7.95 9.81 10.17
N VAL A 183 -9.21 9.53 9.85
CA VAL A 183 -10.35 10.29 10.42
C VAL A 183 -10.48 9.93 11.91
N PRO A 184 -10.60 10.91 12.82
CA PRO A 184 -10.89 10.63 14.23
C PRO A 184 -12.19 9.83 14.38
N VAL A 185 -12.19 8.88 15.33
CA VAL A 185 -13.31 7.96 15.56
C VAL A 185 -14.61 8.73 15.80
N GLU A 186 -14.57 9.74 16.63
CA GLU A 186 -15.75 10.57 17.00
C GLU A 186 -16.34 11.33 15.81
N VAL A 187 -15.48 11.79 14.89
CA VAL A 187 -15.91 12.46 13.66
C VAL A 187 -16.60 11.46 12.74
N TRP A 188 -16.00 10.28 12.57
CA TRP A 188 -16.56 9.22 11.75
C TRP A 188 -17.95 8.77 12.26
N GLU A 189 -18.05 8.46 13.55
CA GLU A 189 -19.30 8.02 14.19
C GLU A 189 -20.40 9.08 14.11
N THR A 190 -20.02 10.35 14.26
CA THR A 190 -20.96 11.47 14.13
C THR A 190 -21.48 11.64 12.70
N LEU A 191 -20.63 11.41 11.70
CA LEU A 191 -21.02 11.60 10.29
C LEU A 191 -21.84 10.44 9.73
N THR A 192 -21.67 9.22 10.25
CA THR A 192 -22.21 8.01 9.64
C THR A 192 -23.28 7.32 10.48
N SER A 193 -23.32 7.58 11.78
CA SER A 193 -24.09 6.78 12.76
C SER A 193 -23.68 5.29 12.80
N THR A 194 -22.41 5.01 12.48
CA THR A 194 -21.78 3.73 12.80
C THR A 194 -20.96 3.87 14.08
N SER A 195 -20.62 2.78 14.75
CA SER A 195 -19.71 2.76 15.90
C SER A 195 -18.44 1.99 15.55
N ILE A 196 -17.27 2.51 15.93
CA ILE A 196 -16.01 1.78 15.86
C ILE A 196 -15.83 1.04 17.19
N GLU A 197 -16.21 -0.25 17.20
CA GLU A 197 -16.17 -1.08 18.42
C GLU A 197 -14.76 -1.49 18.82
N HIS A 198 -13.89 -1.62 17.83
CA HIS A 198 -12.48 -2.00 18.03
C HIS A 198 -11.60 -1.30 17.02
N LYS A 199 -10.44 -0.85 17.48
CA LYS A 199 -9.35 -0.35 16.63
C LYS A 199 -8.03 -0.51 17.36
N ALA A 200 -7.21 -1.45 16.90
CA ALA A 200 -5.93 -1.77 17.52
C ALA A 200 -4.89 -2.17 16.47
N LEU A 201 -3.62 -2.07 16.83
CA LEU A 201 -2.53 -2.68 16.06
C LEU A 201 -2.71 -4.20 16.02
N LEU A 202 -2.36 -4.81 14.90
CA LEU A 202 -2.43 -6.25 14.72
C LEU A 202 -1.06 -6.87 14.99
N PRO A 203 -0.85 -7.55 16.12
CA PRO A 203 0.42 -8.18 16.42
C PRO A 203 0.83 -9.20 15.36
N ASN A 204 2.14 -9.38 15.13
CA ASN A 204 2.73 -10.31 14.17
C ASN A 204 2.40 -10.01 12.70
N SER A 205 1.72 -8.91 12.37
CA SER A 205 1.34 -8.61 11.00
C SER A 205 2.48 -8.03 10.15
N GLY A 206 3.48 -7.39 10.77
CA GLY A 206 4.68 -6.90 10.10
C GLY A 206 5.62 -8.03 9.69
N GLY A 207 6.14 -7.99 8.47
CA GLY A 207 7.10 -8.98 7.97
C GLY A 207 8.38 -9.00 8.81
N ALA A 208 8.86 -10.21 9.14
CA ALA A 208 10.10 -10.38 9.87
C ALA A 208 11.32 -9.93 9.04
N GLY A 209 12.36 -9.43 9.70
CA GLY A 209 13.61 -8.96 9.08
C GLY A 209 14.60 -8.56 10.15
N GLU A 210 15.82 -8.19 9.76
CA GLU A 210 16.72 -7.42 10.63
C GLU A 210 15.96 -6.17 11.13
N PHE A 211 15.19 -5.54 10.21
CA PHE A 211 14.22 -4.50 10.51
C PHE A 211 12.83 -5.01 10.18
N ARG A 212 11.92 -4.99 11.18
CA ARG A 212 10.55 -5.48 11.07
C ARG A 212 9.69 -4.54 10.23
N GLY A 213 8.83 -5.07 9.37
CA GLY A 213 7.75 -4.29 8.74
C GLY A 213 6.79 -3.70 9.77
N GLY A 214 6.21 -2.55 9.49
CA GLY A 214 5.19 -1.93 10.33
C GLY A 214 3.95 -2.81 10.47
N LEU A 215 3.30 -2.75 11.62
CA LEU A 215 2.08 -3.51 11.86
C LEU A 215 0.89 -2.91 11.09
N GLY A 216 0.02 -3.77 10.61
CA GLY A 216 -1.34 -3.42 10.24
C GLY A 216 -2.22 -3.16 11.46
N GLN A 217 -3.51 -3.01 11.23
CA GLN A 217 -4.49 -2.80 12.30
C GLN A 217 -5.73 -3.67 12.07
N GLU A 218 -6.45 -3.93 13.15
CA GLU A 218 -7.82 -4.44 13.08
C GLU A 218 -8.79 -3.30 13.42
N VAL A 219 -9.84 -3.15 12.60
CA VAL A 219 -10.91 -2.17 12.83
C VAL A 219 -12.25 -2.88 12.69
N VAL A 220 -13.09 -2.77 13.72
CA VAL A 220 -14.47 -3.31 13.71
C VAL A 220 -15.45 -2.16 13.70
N ILE A 221 -16.24 -2.05 12.65
CA ILE A 221 -17.25 -1.02 12.45
C ILE A 221 -18.64 -1.66 12.49
N ARG A 222 -19.50 -1.22 13.43
CA ARG A 222 -20.90 -1.67 13.55
C ARG A 222 -21.85 -0.63 12.96
N ASN A 223 -22.88 -1.10 12.25
CA ASN A 223 -23.96 -0.24 11.79
C ASN A 223 -24.97 0.06 12.90
N ASP A 224 -24.94 1.27 13.46
CA ASP A 224 -25.86 1.76 14.50
C ASP A 224 -26.86 2.81 13.98
N SER A 225 -26.94 2.97 12.65
CA SER A 225 -27.80 4.00 12.02
C SER A 225 -29.30 3.72 12.16
N GLY A 226 -29.68 2.46 12.45
CA GLY A 226 -31.08 2.03 12.41
C GLY A 226 -31.62 1.79 11.00
N HIS A 227 -30.81 1.97 9.97
CA HIS A 227 -31.13 1.79 8.56
C HIS A 227 -30.14 0.82 7.89
N LEU A 228 -30.53 0.26 6.75
CA LEU A 228 -29.61 -0.52 5.91
C LEU A 228 -28.47 0.39 5.40
N MET A 229 -27.23 -0.10 5.44
CA MET A 229 -26.06 0.59 4.95
C MET A 229 -25.30 -0.31 3.97
N THR A 230 -24.96 0.20 2.80
CA THR A 230 -24.16 -0.51 1.80
C THR A 230 -22.69 -0.13 1.95
N VAL A 231 -21.82 -1.13 1.99
CA VAL A 231 -20.36 -0.95 2.02
C VAL A 231 -19.76 -1.51 0.74
N PHE A 232 -18.98 -0.70 0.04
CA PHE A 232 -18.22 -1.10 -1.15
C PHE A 232 -16.75 -1.22 -0.76
N CYS A 233 -16.20 -2.42 -0.92
CA CYS A 233 -14.80 -2.73 -0.65
C CYS A 233 -14.00 -2.72 -1.95
N MET A 234 -12.77 -2.20 -1.91
CA MET A 234 -11.84 -2.17 -3.03
C MET A 234 -10.42 -2.39 -2.50
N ALA A 235 -10.20 -3.55 -1.88
CA ALA A 235 -8.95 -3.85 -1.21
C ALA A 235 -7.91 -4.49 -2.13
N ASN A 236 -6.65 -4.15 -1.91
CA ASN A 236 -5.46 -4.84 -2.40
C ASN A 236 -4.75 -5.52 -1.24
N ARG A 237 -3.68 -6.26 -1.52
CA ARG A 237 -2.87 -6.98 -0.52
C ARG A 237 -3.60 -8.15 0.14
N THR A 238 -4.55 -8.72 -0.55
CA THR A 238 -5.34 -9.86 -0.06
C THR A 238 -4.78 -11.21 -0.55
N GLU A 239 -4.26 -11.26 -1.77
CA GLU A 239 -3.62 -12.44 -2.38
C GLU A 239 -2.10 -12.25 -2.53
N PHE A 240 -1.66 -11.02 -2.79
CA PHE A 240 -0.26 -10.65 -2.95
C PHE A 240 0.14 -9.70 -1.80
N PRO A 241 0.59 -10.26 -0.66
CA PRO A 241 0.96 -9.47 0.51
C PRO A 241 2.17 -8.57 0.24
N PRO A 242 2.42 -7.55 1.08
CA PRO A 242 3.61 -6.72 0.95
C PRO A 242 4.88 -7.52 1.05
N LEU A 243 5.75 -7.44 0.05
CA LEU A 243 6.98 -8.20 -0.01
C LEU A 243 8.06 -7.59 0.87
N GLY A 244 8.85 -8.45 1.52
CA GLY A 244 10.09 -8.04 2.16
C GLY A 244 11.21 -7.81 1.14
N LEU A 245 12.27 -7.15 1.57
CA LEU A 245 13.48 -6.93 0.77
C LEU A 245 14.74 -7.42 1.50
N MET A 246 15.80 -7.68 0.74
CA MET A 246 17.14 -8.06 1.24
C MET A 246 17.13 -9.27 2.19
N GLY A 247 16.20 -10.20 2.03
CA GLY A 247 16.04 -11.38 2.89
C GLY A 247 14.92 -11.25 3.93
N GLY A 248 14.28 -10.09 4.04
CA GLY A 248 13.11 -9.89 4.90
C GLY A 248 11.89 -10.66 4.41
N ALA A 249 11.03 -11.05 5.34
CA ALA A 249 9.79 -11.77 5.07
C ALA A 249 8.66 -10.81 4.62
N PRO A 250 7.64 -11.33 3.90
CA PRO A 250 6.45 -10.55 3.59
C PRO A 250 5.67 -10.20 4.86
N GLY A 251 4.93 -9.10 4.80
CA GLY A 251 3.91 -8.77 5.81
C GLY A 251 2.68 -9.67 5.68
N GLN A 252 1.80 -9.63 6.68
CA GLN A 252 0.50 -10.32 6.64
C GLN A 252 -0.38 -9.73 5.54
N ALA A 253 -1.14 -10.59 4.86
CA ALA A 253 -2.16 -10.18 3.90
C ALA A 253 -3.36 -9.51 4.59
N ARG A 254 -4.09 -8.68 3.84
CA ARG A 254 -5.35 -8.04 4.25
C ARG A 254 -6.52 -9.02 4.18
N GLU A 255 -7.50 -8.85 5.06
CA GLU A 255 -8.75 -9.62 5.06
C GLU A 255 -9.92 -8.74 5.48
N HIS A 256 -11.10 -8.96 4.88
CA HIS A 256 -12.35 -8.35 5.32
C HIS A 256 -13.34 -9.42 5.77
N ARG A 257 -14.12 -9.11 6.81
CA ARG A 257 -15.18 -9.97 7.31
C ARG A 257 -16.48 -9.17 7.51
N VAL A 258 -17.61 -9.81 7.23
CA VAL A 258 -18.92 -9.30 7.61
C VAL A 258 -19.54 -10.29 8.60
N ASN A 259 -19.88 -9.84 9.80
CA ASN A 259 -20.38 -10.69 10.89
C ASN A 259 -19.48 -11.93 11.11
N ASP A 260 -18.16 -11.70 11.20
CA ASP A 260 -17.11 -12.71 11.39
C ASP A 260 -16.93 -13.73 10.24
N VAL A 261 -17.62 -13.54 9.12
CA VAL A 261 -17.45 -14.35 7.91
C VAL A 261 -16.56 -13.63 6.92
N THR A 262 -15.45 -14.25 6.48
CA THR A 262 -14.57 -13.72 5.44
C THR A 262 -15.35 -13.51 4.15
N VAL A 263 -15.16 -12.33 3.55
CA VAL A 263 -15.88 -11.88 2.36
C VAL A 263 -14.92 -11.46 1.24
N ASP A 264 -15.44 -11.37 0.01
CA ASP A 264 -14.67 -10.88 -1.12
C ASP A 264 -14.22 -9.43 -0.86
N PRO A 265 -12.91 -9.15 -0.80
CA PRO A 265 -12.38 -7.82 -0.50
C PRO A 265 -12.63 -6.78 -1.63
N LYS A 266 -13.23 -7.19 -2.74
CA LYS A 266 -13.64 -6.34 -3.87
C LYS A 266 -15.15 -6.34 -4.10
N GLY A 267 -15.90 -6.84 -3.12
CA GLY A 267 -17.36 -6.93 -3.15
C GLY A 267 -18.09 -5.69 -2.63
N HIS A 268 -19.41 -5.78 -2.61
CA HIS A 268 -20.26 -4.85 -1.87
C HIS A 268 -21.23 -5.64 -0.98
N TYR A 269 -21.51 -5.08 0.19
CA TYR A 269 -22.25 -5.76 1.25
C TYR A 269 -23.30 -4.83 1.84
N GLU A 270 -24.47 -5.38 2.13
CA GLU A 270 -25.52 -4.70 2.88
C GLU A 270 -25.39 -5.05 4.36
N LEU A 271 -25.16 -4.04 5.18
CA LEU A 271 -25.12 -4.15 6.62
C LEU A 271 -26.49 -3.74 7.21
N ALA A 272 -27.24 -4.69 7.73
CA ALA A 272 -28.41 -4.39 8.55
C ALA A 272 -28.02 -3.68 9.86
N PRO A 273 -28.96 -3.02 10.55
CA PRO A 273 -28.69 -2.47 11.87
C PRO A 273 -28.15 -3.55 12.84
N GLY A 274 -27.00 -3.27 13.44
CA GLY A 274 -26.29 -4.20 14.33
C GLY A 274 -25.23 -5.07 13.65
N ASP A 275 -25.22 -5.16 12.31
CA ASP A 275 -24.18 -5.88 11.59
C ASP A 275 -22.83 -5.18 11.69
N ARG A 276 -21.76 -5.97 11.54
CA ARG A 276 -20.36 -5.54 11.65
C ARG A 276 -19.59 -5.80 10.37
N ILE A 277 -18.69 -4.89 10.04
CA ILE A 277 -17.60 -5.15 9.12
C ILE A 277 -16.27 -5.05 9.87
N THR A 278 -15.44 -6.08 9.74
CA THR A 278 -14.09 -6.14 10.30
C THR A 278 -13.08 -6.00 9.20
N LEU A 279 -12.13 -5.10 9.39
CA LEU A 279 -11.03 -4.80 8.51
C LEU A 279 -9.75 -5.26 9.19
N ILE A 280 -9.08 -6.24 8.61
CA ILE A 280 -7.78 -6.74 9.04
C ILE A 280 -6.79 -6.22 8.01
N GLU A 281 -6.02 -5.20 8.38
CA GLU A 281 -5.12 -4.51 7.46
C GLU A 281 -3.78 -5.22 7.32
N ALA A 282 -3.23 -5.17 6.10
CA ALA A 282 -1.94 -5.78 5.79
C ALA A 282 -0.79 -5.14 6.60
N GLY A 283 0.16 -5.95 7.05
CA GLY A 283 1.44 -5.46 7.57
C GLY A 283 2.34 -4.93 6.46
N GLY A 284 3.45 -4.25 6.79
CA GLY A 284 4.53 -3.92 5.86
C GLY A 284 5.51 -5.08 5.70
N GLY A 285 6.28 -5.11 4.61
CA GLY A 285 7.37 -6.07 4.41
C GLY A 285 8.57 -5.79 5.31
N GLY A 286 9.26 -6.84 5.76
CA GLY A 286 10.52 -6.74 6.52
C GLY A 286 11.72 -6.44 5.63
N PHE A 287 12.82 -6.03 6.23
CA PHE A 287 14.08 -5.73 5.54
C PHE A 287 15.26 -6.47 6.21
N GLY A 288 16.12 -7.07 5.42
CA GLY A 288 17.28 -7.83 5.91
C GLY A 288 16.92 -9.20 6.49
N ASP A 289 17.92 -10.06 6.72
CA ASP A 289 17.69 -11.41 7.29
C ASP A 289 17.14 -11.29 8.74
N PRO A 290 16.00 -11.94 9.06
CA PRO A 290 15.46 -11.95 10.43
C PRO A 290 16.45 -12.43 11.49
N LYS A 291 17.42 -13.27 11.12
CA LYS A 291 18.46 -13.76 12.05
C LYS A 291 19.41 -12.67 12.54
N ASP A 292 19.51 -11.58 11.80
CA ASP A 292 20.38 -10.44 12.14
C ASP A 292 19.66 -9.43 13.06
N ARG A 293 18.36 -9.64 13.35
CA ARG A 293 17.59 -8.76 14.25
C ARG A 293 18.17 -8.76 15.65
N ALA A 294 18.50 -7.58 16.14
CA ALA A 294 19.06 -7.40 17.48
C ALA A 294 18.11 -7.94 18.57
N GLN A 295 18.65 -8.72 19.54
CA GLN A 295 17.84 -9.26 20.63
C GLN A 295 17.13 -8.17 21.44
N THR A 296 17.71 -6.98 21.54
CA THR A 296 17.11 -5.82 22.21
C THR A 296 15.84 -5.34 21.49
N ALA A 297 15.81 -5.37 20.15
CA ALA A 297 14.64 -5.03 19.35
C ALA A 297 13.53 -6.09 19.52
N ILE A 298 13.88 -7.38 19.49
CA ILE A 298 12.93 -8.47 19.73
C ILE A 298 12.29 -8.34 21.12
N ASN A 299 13.10 -8.06 22.16
CA ASN A 299 12.59 -7.88 23.52
C ASN A 299 11.68 -6.65 23.64
N ALA A 300 11.99 -5.56 22.91
CA ALA A 300 11.15 -4.39 22.86
C ALA A 300 9.79 -4.70 22.18
N ASP A 301 9.82 -5.35 21.02
CA ASP A 301 8.60 -5.76 20.30
C ASP A 301 7.70 -6.66 21.15
N LEU A 302 8.28 -7.60 21.92
CA LEU A 302 7.54 -8.45 22.86
C LEU A 302 6.92 -7.63 24.01
N ALA A 303 7.67 -6.68 24.56
CA ALA A 303 7.21 -5.84 25.67
C ALA A 303 6.09 -4.88 25.24
N GLU A 304 6.16 -4.35 24.01
CA GLU A 304 5.16 -3.47 23.40
C GLU A 304 3.94 -4.25 22.87
N GLY A 305 4.04 -5.59 22.76
CA GLY A 305 2.99 -6.43 22.19
C GLY A 305 2.92 -6.36 20.66
N PHE A 306 3.97 -5.92 20.00
CA PHE A 306 4.04 -5.88 18.54
C PHE A 306 4.21 -7.28 17.93
N ILE A 307 4.90 -8.16 18.67
CA ILE A 307 4.99 -9.58 18.39
C ILE A 307 4.59 -10.39 19.63
N THR A 308 4.13 -11.61 19.39
CA THR A 308 3.86 -12.60 20.43
C THR A 308 4.92 -13.69 20.40
N PRO A 309 5.09 -14.51 21.48
CA PRO A 309 6.02 -15.63 21.44
C PRO A 309 5.82 -16.58 20.27
N ASP A 310 4.58 -16.78 19.82
CA ASP A 310 4.24 -17.61 18.65
C ASP A 310 4.65 -16.98 17.32
N GLY A 311 4.93 -15.68 17.29
CA GLY A 311 5.41 -14.95 16.12
C GLY A 311 6.94 -14.93 15.99
N LEU A 312 7.66 -15.67 16.84
CA LEU A 312 9.12 -15.82 16.79
C LEU A 312 9.56 -17.08 16.03
N ASP A 313 8.63 -18.01 15.74
CA ASP A 313 8.84 -19.25 15.00
C ASP A 313 8.71 -19.02 13.47
#